data_f0bf5c56d239c4498a0ce766cc408dc9
#
_entry.id   f0bf5c56d239c4498a0ce766cc408dc9
#
_cell.length_a   1.000
_cell.length_b   1.000
_cell.length_c   1.000
_cell.angle_alpha   90.00
_cell.angle_beta   90.00
_cell.angle_gamma   90.00
#
_symmetry.space_group_name_H-M   'P 1'
#
loop_
_entity.id
_entity.type
_entity.pdbx_description
1 polymer ?
#
loop_
_entity_poly.entity_id
_entity_poly.type
_entity_poly.pdbx_seq_one_letter_code
_entity_poly.pdbx_strand_id
1 'polypeptide(L)'
;GENGKVVLRGNNTVSLATAYNQYLKYHCNAHVSWFGDQLNLPATLPVPVETTHRIINGKYRVYFNYCTLSYTGAWWDWERWQREIDYMAMNSINTPLSVVGLEGVWYNTLLRFGFTDEEARSYLVDPAHFAWQWMPNIESFGGPLPKSWIDSHIALGKQVVNRQLELGMTPIQQGFSGAVPRKMMEKFPEAKIQKQPD
;
A
#
# COMPACT_ATOMS: atom_id res chain seq x y z
N GLY A 1 28.66 -10.93 17.26
CA GLY A 1 29.10 -9.56 17.00
C GLY A 1 30.57 -9.52 16.56
N GLU A 2 30.97 -8.45 15.91
CA GLU A 2 32.36 -8.28 15.45
C GLU A 2 32.99 -7.13 16.22
N ASN A 3 34.12 -7.43 16.90
CA ASN A 3 34.85 -6.43 17.69
C ASN A 3 34.00 -5.63 18.71
N GLY A 4 33.08 -6.32 19.40
CA GLY A 4 32.15 -5.70 20.35
C GLY A 4 31.02 -4.90 19.72
N LYS A 5 30.84 -4.94 18.40
CA LYS A 5 29.80 -4.25 17.68
C LYS A 5 28.74 -5.23 17.18
N VAL A 6 27.49 -4.79 17.19
CA VAL A 6 26.39 -5.51 16.52
C VAL A 6 26.53 -5.27 15.01
N VAL A 7 26.56 -6.33 14.24
CA VAL A 7 26.63 -6.28 12.77
C VAL A 7 25.42 -6.97 12.20
N LEU A 8 24.64 -6.22 11.41
CA LEU A 8 23.49 -6.73 10.67
C LEU A 8 23.83 -6.80 9.19
N ARG A 9 23.45 -7.90 8.55
CA ARG A 9 23.67 -8.13 7.12
C ARG A 9 22.37 -8.55 6.44
N GLY A 10 22.20 -8.13 5.21
CA GLY A 10 21.09 -8.53 4.35
C GLY A 10 21.53 -8.44 2.89
N ASN A 11 20.93 -9.26 2.03
CA ASN A 11 21.20 -9.22 0.59
C ASN A 11 20.42 -8.09 -0.14
N ASN A 12 19.53 -7.43 0.55
CA ASN A 12 18.79 -6.24 0.10
C ASN A 12 18.27 -5.46 1.30
N THR A 13 17.69 -4.28 1.08
CA THR A 13 17.23 -3.38 2.14
C THR A 13 16.13 -4.02 3.02
N VAL A 14 15.18 -4.74 2.43
CA VAL A 14 14.13 -5.44 3.19
C VAL A 14 14.74 -6.51 4.10
N SER A 15 15.69 -7.28 3.60
CA SER A 15 16.40 -8.30 4.41
C SER A 15 17.19 -7.67 5.54
N LEU A 16 17.80 -6.51 5.30
CA LEU A 16 18.52 -5.76 6.34
C LEU A 16 17.57 -5.23 7.41
N ALA A 17 16.43 -4.64 7.02
CA ALA A 17 15.39 -4.19 7.94
C ALA A 17 14.82 -5.34 8.77
N THR A 18 14.62 -6.50 8.13
CA THR A 18 14.19 -7.72 8.83
C THR A 18 15.23 -8.18 9.84
N ALA A 19 16.53 -8.17 9.49
CA ALA A 19 17.60 -8.51 10.42
C ALA A 19 17.62 -7.57 11.63
N TYR A 20 17.38 -6.28 11.40
CA TYR A 20 17.24 -5.28 12.47
C TYR A 20 16.07 -5.60 13.40
N ASN A 21 14.89 -5.90 12.85
CA ASN A 21 13.72 -6.27 13.64
C ASN A 21 13.95 -7.56 14.46
N GLN A 22 14.61 -8.55 13.87
CA GLN A 22 14.99 -9.78 14.59
C GLN A 22 15.94 -9.48 15.76
N TYR A 23 16.92 -8.59 15.55
CA TYR A 23 17.80 -8.16 16.60
C TYR A 23 17.05 -7.46 17.73
N LEU A 24 16.15 -6.53 17.41
CA LEU A 24 15.31 -5.86 18.42
C LEU A 24 14.53 -6.87 19.24
N LYS A 25 13.85 -7.82 18.60
CA LYS A 25 12.97 -8.79 19.24
C LYS A 25 13.73 -9.77 20.14
N TYR A 26 14.78 -10.36 19.62
CA TYR A 26 15.42 -11.52 20.27
C TYR A 26 16.65 -11.19 21.11
N HIS A 27 17.20 -9.99 20.97
CA HIS A 27 18.36 -9.56 21.76
C HIS A 27 18.05 -8.35 22.64
N CYS A 28 17.18 -7.44 22.21
CA CYS A 28 16.85 -6.24 22.98
C CYS A 28 15.53 -6.34 23.73
N ASN A 29 14.72 -7.41 23.54
CA ASN A 29 13.36 -7.52 24.06
C ASN A 29 12.47 -6.33 23.68
N ALA A 30 12.69 -5.79 22.49
CA ALA A 30 12.00 -4.63 21.95
C ALA A 30 11.22 -5.01 20.68
N HIS A 31 10.13 -4.30 20.40
CA HIS A 31 9.37 -4.56 19.18
C HIS A 31 8.66 -3.31 18.67
N VAL A 32 8.38 -3.33 17.37
CA VAL A 32 7.47 -2.42 16.68
C VAL A 32 6.26 -3.24 16.25
N SER A 33 5.06 -2.79 16.59
CA SER A 33 3.83 -3.50 16.21
C SER A 33 2.69 -2.53 15.88
N TRP A 34 1.61 -3.07 15.31
CA TRP A 34 0.40 -2.30 15.02
C TRP A 34 -0.27 -1.73 16.27
N PHE A 35 -0.17 -2.45 17.38
CA PHE A 35 -0.83 -2.10 18.64
C PHE A 35 0.03 -1.20 19.54
N GLY A 36 1.26 -0.94 19.16
CA GLY A 36 2.18 -0.10 19.90
C GLY A 36 3.62 -0.62 19.83
N ASP A 37 4.54 0.27 20.14
CA ASP A 37 5.96 -0.01 20.16
C ASP A 37 6.44 -0.17 21.60
N GLN A 38 7.28 -1.16 21.82
CA GLN A 38 8.08 -1.27 23.02
C GLN A 38 9.55 -1.11 22.60
N LEU A 39 10.08 0.10 22.79
CA LEU A 39 11.44 0.46 22.40
C LEU A 39 12.29 0.90 23.61
N ASN A 40 11.97 0.38 24.79
CA ASN A 40 12.81 0.58 25.96
C ASN A 40 14.09 -0.27 25.85
N LEU A 41 15.05 0.27 25.09
CA LEU A 41 16.30 -0.42 24.80
C LEU A 41 17.22 -0.43 26.03
N PRO A 42 18.01 -1.50 26.23
CA PRO A 42 19.03 -1.52 27.26
C PRO A 42 20.10 -0.45 27.02
N ALA A 43 20.63 0.14 28.08
CA ALA A 43 21.68 1.18 28.00
C ALA A 43 22.92 0.72 27.22
N THR A 44 23.23 -0.58 27.29
CA THR A 44 24.26 -1.20 26.45
C THR A 44 23.59 -2.23 25.54
N LEU A 45 23.73 -2.06 24.25
CA LEU A 45 23.13 -2.99 23.29
C LEU A 45 23.78 -4.38 23.38
N PRO A 46 22.98 -5.44 23.54
CA PRO A 46 23.48 -6.81 23.63
C PRO A 46 24.23 -7.21 22.34
N VAL A 47 25.45 -7.71 22.49
CA VAL A 47 26.18 -8.28 21.36
C VAL A 47 25.85 -9.76 21.26
N PRO A 48 25.29 -10.23 20.12
CA PRO A 48 25.02 -11.64 19.91
C PRO A 48 26.25 -12.51 20.07
N VAL A 49 26.17 -13.57 20.88
CA VAL A 49 27.27 -14.50 21.12
C VAL A 49 27.58 -15.32 19.85
N GLU A 50 26.52 -15.73 19.15
CA GLU A 50 26.64 -16.52 17.92
C GLU A 50 26.11 -15.75 16.72
N THR A 51 26.66 -16.07 15.54
CA THR A 51 26.11 -15.57 14.26
C THR A 51 24.84 -16.32 13.92
N THR A 52 23.75 -15.58 13.82
CA THR A 52 22.47 -16.13 13.36
C THR A 52 22.31 -15.86 11.86
N HIS A 53 21.99 -16.89 11.11
CA HIS A 53 21.67 -16.81 9.68
C HIS A 53 20.26 -17.33 9.44
N ARG A 54 19.48 -16.58 8.66
CA ARG A 54 18.10 -16.94 8.29
C ARG A 54 17.89 -16.74 6.81
N ILE A 55 17.21 -17.67 6.17
CA ILE A 55 16.77 -17.60 4.79
C ILE A 55 15.26 -17.49 4.76
N ILE A 56 14.74 -16.54 4.00
CA ILE A 56 13.31 -16.39 3.77
C ILE A 56 12.98 -17.01 2.42
N ASN A 57 12.25 -18.11 2.41
CA ASN A 57 12.05 -18.93 1.22
C ASN A 57 11.02 -18.35 0.23
N GLY A 58 10.11 -17.51 0.66
CA GLY A 58 9.10 -16.91 -0.22
C GLY A 58 9.68 -15.80 -1.09
N LYS A 59 9.64 -15.94 -2.42
CA LYS A 59 10.06 -14.91 -3.37
C LYS A 59 9.20 -13.65 -3.25
N TYR A 60 7.88 -13.83 -3.20
CA TYR A 60 6.89 -12.74 -3.05
C TYR A 60 6.24 -12.85 -1.68
N ARG A 61 6.35 -11.81 -0.90
CA ARG A 61 5.74 -11.69 0.42
C ARG A 61 4.79 -10.50 0.38
N VAL A 62 3.56 -10.84 0.02
CA VAL A 62 2.49 -9.87 -0.23
C VAL A 62 1.89 -9.41 1.09
N TYR A 63 1.62 -8.14 1.18
CA TYR A 63 0.93 -7.54 2.31
C TYR A 63 -0.03 -6.46 1.86
N PHE A 64 -1.02 -6.25 2.66
CA PHE A 64 -2.19 -5.42 2.44
C PHE A 64 -3.21 -6.10 1.53
N ASN A 65 -4.47 -5.86 1.79
CA ASN A 65 -5.59 -6.24 0.94
C ASN A 65 -6.51 -5.04 0.72
N TYR A 66 -7.42 -5.15 -0.22
CA TYR A 66 -8.32 -4.06 -0.57
C TYR A 66 -9.15 -3.59 0.61
N CYS A 67 -9.72 -4.52 1.39
CA CYS A 67 -10.60 -4.19 2.50
C CYS A 67 -9.88 -3.36 3.57
N THR A 68 -8.63 -3.69 3.88
CA THR A 68 -7.82 -2.94 4.85
C THR A 68 -7.68 -1.47 4.44
N LEU A 69 -7.51 -1.18 3.15
CA LEU A 69 -7.46 0.19 2.66
C LEU A 69 -8.69 0.99 3.10
N SER A 70 -9.91 0.47 2.89
CA SER A 70 -11.14 1.18 3.21
C SER A 70 -11.51 1.16 4.69
N TYR A 71 -11.28 0.04 5.40
CA TYR A 71 -11.62 -0.06 6.82
C TYR A 71 -10.63 0.67 7.73
N THR A 72 -9.36 0.70 7.41
CA THR A 72 -8.32 1.21 8.30
C THR A 72 -7.52 2.34 7.66
N GLY A 73 -7.16 2.21 6.40
CA GLY A 73 -6.19 3.09 5.73
C GLY A 73 -6.78 4.24 4.92
N ALA A 74 -8.12 4.40 4.85
CA ALA A 74 -8.78 5.35 3.96
C ALA A 74 -8.31 6.81 4.15
N TRP A 75 -8.00 7.20 5.38
CA TRP A 75 -7.57 8.56 5.75
C TRP A 75 -6.14 8.64 6.27
N TRP A 76 -5.32 7.64 6.01
CA TRP A 76 -3.91 7.71 6.41
C TRP A 76 -3.19 8.78 5.61
N ASP A 77 -2.51 9.64 6.33
CA ASP A 77 -1.57 10.61 5.78
C ASP A 77 -0.20 9.98 5.46
N TRP A 78 0.71 10.81 4.99
CA TRP A 78 2.07 10.35 4.67
C TRP A 78 2.81 9.78 5.88
N GLU A 79 2.70 10.40 7.03
CA GLU A 79 3.41 9.95 8.25
C GLU A 79 2.96 8.54 8.65
N ARG A 80 1.65 8.29 8.61
CA ARG A 80 1.10 6.96 8.90
C ARG A 80 1.47 5.93 7.83
N TRP A 81 1.46 6.30 6.54
CA TRP A 81 1.89 5.42 5.46
C TRP A 81 3.37 5.09 5.53
N GLN A 82 4.24 6.08 5.83
CA GLN A 82 5.68 5.85 5.99
C GLN A 82 5.94 4.82 7.10
N ARG A 83 5.28 4.98 8.25
CA ARG A 83 5.37 4.02 9.34
C ARG A 83 4.97 2.61 8.91
N GLU A 84 3.87 2.49 8.16
CA GLU A 84 3.39 1.20 7.67
C GLU A 84 4.37 0.54 6.71
N ILE A 85 4.95 1.31 5.81
CA ILE A 85 5.94 0.80 4.85
C ILE A 85 7.21 0.34 5.57
N ASP A 86 7.68 1.10 6.55
CA ASP A 86 8.83 0.71 7.37
C ASP A 86 8.52 -0.56 8.19
N TYR A 87 7.32 -0.68 8.73
CA TYR A 87 6.83 -1.91 9.38
C TYR A 87 6.83 -3.10 8.40
N MET A 88 6.35 -2.92 7.17
CA MET A 88 6.41 -3.95 6.13
C MET A 88 7.85 -4.43 5.91
N ALA A 89 8.81 -3.52 5.72
CA ALA A 89 10.22 -3.86 5.52
C ALA A 89 10.79 -4.64 6.72
N MET A 90 10.50 -4.20 7.94
CA MET A 90 10.94 -4.87 9.17
C MET A 90 10.33 -6.28 9.34
N ASN A 91 9.20 -6.56 8.71
CA ASN A 91 8.52 -7.86 8.71
C ASN A 91 8.71 -8.63 7.39
N SER A 92 9.75 -8.32 6.65
CA SER A 92 10.16 -8.98 5.41
C SER A 92 9.19 -8.89 4.23
N ILE A 93 8.20 -8.03 4.27
CA ILE A 93 7.29 -7.79 3.15
C ILE A 93 8.06 -7.09 2.02
N ASN A 94 7.96 -7.64 0.83
CA ASN A 94 8.63 -7.08 -0.35
C ASN A 94 7.69 -6.81 -1.53
N THR A 95 6.41 -7.13 -1.38
CA THR A 95 5.42 -7.03 -2.47
C THR A 95 4.11 -6.44 -1.90
N PRO A 96 4.12 -5.14 -1.52
CA PRO A 96 2.93 -4.50 -0.98
C PRO A 96 1.89 -4.22 -2.05
N LEU A 97 0.60 -4.36 -1.72
CA LEU A 97 -0.50 -3.85 -2.54
C LEU A 97 -0.57 -2.32 -2.37
N SER A 98 -0.36 -1.58 -3.46
CA SER A 98 -0.20 -0.13 -3.45
C SER A 98 -1.28 0.52 -4.31
N VAL A 99 -2.45 0.71 -3.73
CA VAL A 99 -3.64 1.20 -4.43
C VAL A 99 -4.00 2.66 -4.13
N VAL A 100 -3.24 3.34 -3.27
CA VAL A 100 -3.44 4.77 -2.99
C VAL A 100 -3.17 5.59 -4.25
N GLY A 101 -4.10 6.45 -4.61
CA GLY A 101 -4.00 7.30 -5.80
C GLY A 101 -4.54 6.66 -7.08
N LEU A 102 -5.06 5.43 -7.04
CA LEU A 102 -5.70 4.79 -8.21
C LEU A 102 -6.94 5.57 -8.67
N GLU A 103 -7.64 6.25 -7.78
CA GLU A 103 -8.74 7.16 -8.12
C GLU A 103 -8.29 8.25 -9.11
N GLY A 104 -7.05 8.71 -9.01
CA GLY A 104 -6.47 9.65 -9.97
C GLY A 104 -6.22 9.01 -11.35
N VAL A 105 -5.84 7.74 -11.39
CA VAL A 105 -5.67 6.98 -12.64
C VAL A 105 -7.03 6.81 -13.31
N TRP A 106 -8.06 6.41 -12.57
CA TRP A 106 -9.42 6.26 -13.06
C TRP A 106 -9.98 7.60 -13.57
N TYR A 107 -9.87 8.66 -12.77
CA TYR A 107 -10.31 9.99 -13.13
C TYR A 107 -9.68 10.44 -14.46
N ASN A 108 -8.37 10.39 -14.58
CA ASN A 108 -7.66 10.79 -15.78
C ASN A 108 -8.01 9.91 -16.98
N THR A 109 -8.24 8.62 -16.76
CA THR A 109 -8.66 7.68 -17.81
C THR A 109 -10.05 8.05 -18.33
N LEU A 110 -11.00 8.28 -17.45
CA LEU A 110 -12.36 8.65 -17.82
C LEU A 110 -12.39 9.97 -18.63
N LEU A 111 -11.61 10.98 -18.24
CA LEU A 111 -11.48 12.21 -19.03
C LEU A 111 -10.98 11.94 -20.45
N ARG A 112 -10.03 11.01 -20.64
CA ARG A 112 -9.54 10.61 -21.97
C ARG A 112 -10.60 9.90 -22.81
N PHE A 113 -11.55 9.23 -22.16
CA PHE A 113 -12.72 8.63 -22.82
C PHE A 113 -13.89 9.61 -23.01
N GLY A 114 -13.64 10.92 -22.82
CA GLY A 114 -14.62 11.97 -23.10
C GLY A 114 -15.67 12.17 -22.00
N PHE A 115 -15.43 11.68 -20.80
CA PHE A 115 -16.26 12.02 -19.64
C PHE A 115 -15.95 13.44 -19.18
N THR A 116 -16.95 14.15 -18.68
CA THR A 116 -16.74 15.43 -18.01
C THR A 116 -16.09 15.25 -16.64
N ASP A 117 -15.55 16.34 -16.06
CA ASP A 117 -15.03 16.32 -14.70
C ASP A 117 -16.06 15.78 -13.69
N GLU A 118 -17.28 16.28 -13.77
CA GLU A 118 -18.36 15.87 -12.86
C GLU A 118 -18.74 14.40 -13.06
N GLU A 119 -18.86 13.94 -14.30
CA GLU A 119 -19.16 12.53 -14.60
C GLU A 119 -18.08 11.59 -14.05
N ALA A 120 -16.81 11.94 -14.26
CA ALA A 120 -15.69 11.13 -13.77
C ALA A 120 -15.65 11.07 -12.23
N ARG A 121 -15.85 12.20 -11.57
CA ARG A 121 -15.88 12.25 -10.08
C ARG A 121 -17.12 11.60 -9.48
N SER A 122 -18.25 11.64 -10.19
CA SER A 122 -19.50 10.99 -9.75
C SER A 122 -19.47 9.46 -9.91
N TYR A 123 -18.64 8.94 -10.80
CA TYR A 123 -18.42 7.50 -10.93
C TYR A 123 -17.56 6.95 -9.78
N LEU A 124 -16.60 7.74 -9.31
CA LEU A 124 -15.75 7.33 -8.18
C LEU A 124 -16.55 7.31 -6.89
N VAL A 125 -16.32 6.29 -6.08
CA VAL A 125 -16.93 6.19 -4.74
C VAL A 125 -16.18 7.06 -3.74
N ASP A 126 -16.75 7.23 -2.55
CA ASP A 126 -16.07 7.90 -1.45
C ASP A 126 -14.87 7.07 -0.90
N PRO A 127 -13.97 7.70 -0.14
CA PRO A 127 -12.74 7.06 0.33
C PRO A 127 -12.94 5.77 1.13
N ALA A 128 -14.03 5.68 1.89
CA ALA A 128 -14.31 4.50 2.69
C ALA A 128 -14.76 3.29 1.86
N HIS A 129 -15.06 3.48 0.59
CA HIS A 129 -15.60 2.44 -0.28
C HIS A 129 -14.74 2.09 -1.49
N PHE A 130 -13.57 2.67 -1.65
CA PHE A 130 -12.67 2.37 -2.79
C PHE A 130 -12.35 0.88 -2.96
N ALA A 131 -12.18 0.15 -1.86
CA ALA A 131 -11.91 -1.28 -1.92
C ALA A 131 -12.97 -2.04 -2.74
N TRP A 132 -14.24 -1.70 -2.55
CA TRP A 132 -15.35 -2.34 -3.26
C TRP A 132 -15.46 -1.89 -4.70
N GLN A 133 -15.10 -0.65 -5.02
CA GLN A 133 -15.02 -0.22 -6.41
C GLN A 133 -13.88 -0.90 -7.15
N TRP A 134 -12.73 -1.05 -6.50
CA TRP A 134 -11.59 -1.77 -7.10
C TRP A 134 -11.88 -3.26 -7.28
N MET A 135 -12.73 -3.85 -6.46
CA MET A 135 -13.23 -5.22 -6.59
C MET A 135 -14.50 -5.35 -7.44
N PRO A 136 -14.83 -4.45 -8.32
CA PRO A 136 -16.01 -4.04 -9.06
C PRO A 136 -17.38 -4.42 -8.42
N ASN A 137 -17.55 -4.13 -7.14
CA ASN A 137 -18.79 -4.44 -6.42
C ASN A 137 -19.77 -3.26 -6.37
N ILE A 138 -19.25 -2.02 -6.37
CA ILE A 138 -20.05 -0.79 -6.32
C ILE A 138 -19.46 0.29 -7.23
N GLU A 139 -20.31 1.22 -7.64
CA GLU A 139 -19.93 2.44 -8.34
C GLU A 139 -20.81 3.61 -7.91
N SER A 140 -20.37 4.83 -8.13
CA SER A 140 -21.18 6.05 -7.98
C SER A 140 -21.80 6.21 -6.58
N PHE A 141 -21.12 5.80 -5.54
CA PHE A 141 -21.58 5.87 -4.15
C PHE A 141 -20.84 6.94 -3.37
N GLY A 142 -21.56 7.83 -2.69
CA GLY A 142 -20.96 8.88 -1.84
C GLY A 142 -20.26 10.02 -2.60
N GLY A 143 -20.39 10.07 -3.94
CA GLY A 143 -19.80 11.10 -4.78
C GLY A 143 -20.68 12.32 -5.03
N PRO A 144 -20.23 13.31 -5.85
CA PRO A 144 -18.97 13.29 -6.60
C PRO A 144 -17.73 13.46 -5.71
N LEU A 145 -16.71 12.66 -5.92
CA LEU A 145 -15.46 12.74 -5.17
C LEU A 145 -14.80 14.11 -5.35
N PRO A 146 -14.41 14.82 -4.28
CA PRO A 146 -13.78 16.12 -4.41
C PRO A 146 -12.48 16.07 -5.23
N LYS A 147 -12.31 17.02 -6.16
CA LYS A 147 -11.08 17.08 -6.97
C LYS A 147 -9.82 17.24 -6.11
N SER A 148 -9.93 17.99 -5.01
CA SER A 148 -8.84 18.18 -4.04
C SER A 148 -8.40 16.85 -3.40
N TRP A 149 -9.34 15.94 -3.14
CA TRP A 149 -9.02 14.58 -2.70
C TRP A 149 -8.18 13.84 -3.74
N ILE A 150 -8.65 13.81 -4.99
CA ILE A 150 -7.96 13.14 -6.09
C ILE A 150 -6.52 13.67 -6.22
N ASP A 151 -6.34 15.00 -6.22
CA ASP A 151 -5.03 15.62 -6.37
C ASP A 151 -4.09 15.29 -5.19
N SER A 152 -4.58 15.36 -3.98
CA SER A 152 -3.80 15.03 -2.77
C SER A 152 -3.41 13.55 -2.74
N HIS A 153 -4.29 12.65 -3.19
CA HIS A 153 -4.03 11.21 -3.19
C HIS A 153 -3.15 10.76 -4.35
N ILE A 154 -3.14 11.46 -5.48
CA ILE A 154 -2.11 11.29 -6.52
C ILE A 154 -0.73 11.61 -5.91
N ALA A 155 -0.61 12.70 -5.17
CA ALA A 155 0.64 13.06 -4.51
C ALA A 155 1.06 12.03 -3.45
N LEU A 156 0.13 11.65 -2.58
CA LEU A 156 0.35 10.64 -1.54
C LEU A 156 0.74 9.28 -2.12
N GLY A 157 0.04 8.82 -3.16
CA GLY A 157 0.35 7.56 -3.84
C GLY A 157 1.76 7.53 -4.43
N LYS A 158 2.22 8.66 -4.99
CA LYS A 158 3.61 8.80 -5.43
C LYS A 158 4.61 8.67 -4.29
N GLN A 159 4.35 9.29 -3.14
CA GLN A 159 5.21 9.18 -1.97
C GLN A 159 5.27 7.72 -1.47
N VAL A 160 4.12 7.05 -1.38
CA VAL A 160 4.01 5.65 -0.97
C VAL A 160 4.83 4.74 -1.89
N VAL A 161 4.63 4.83 -3.20
CA VAL A 161 5.34 3.99 -4.18
C VAL A 161 6.84 4.29 -4.18
N ASN A 162 7.23 5.57 -4.14
CA ASN A 162 8.65 5.94 -4.10
C ASN A 162 9.35 5.36 -2.86
N ARG A 163 8.73 5.46 -1.68
CA ARG A 163 9.31 4.89 -0.46
C ARG A 163 9.45 3.36 -0.54
N GLN A 164 8.46 2.68 -1.10
CA GLN A 164 8.53 1.24 -1.32
C GLN A 164 9.68 0.85 -2.26
N LEU A 165 9.85 1.59 -3.36
CA LEU A 165 10.94 1.38 -4.31
C LEU A 165 12.32 1.67 -3.70
N GLU A 166 12.46 2.73 -2.90
CA GLU A 166 13.69 3.05 -2.15
C GLU A 166 14.11 1.90 -1.22
N LEU A 167 13.15 1.21 -0.63
CA LEU A 167 13.39 0.04 0.21
C LEU A 167 13.61 -1.26 -0.60
N GLY A 168 13.57 -1.18 -1.93
CA GLY A 168 13.75 -2.34 -2.81
C GLY A 168 12.55 -3.28 -2.85
N MET A 169 11.37 -2.80 -2.52
CA MET A 169 10.12 -3.54 -2.68
C MET A 169 9.65 -3.52 -4.13
N THR A 170 8.77 -4.44 -4.48
CA THR A 170 8.06 -4.50 -5.75
C THR A 170 6.57 -4.21 -5.50
N PRO A 171 6.15 -2.92 -5.52
CA PRO A 171 4.75 -2.60 -5.33
C PRO A 171 3.89 -3.20 -6.44
N ILE A 172 2.74 -3.75 -6.06
CA ILE A 172 1.74 -4.25 -6.99
C ILE A 172 0.52 -3.35 -6.97
N GLN A 173 -0.05 -3.15 -8.13
CA GLN A 173 -1.27 -2.37 -8.31
C GLN A 173 -2.30 -3.19 -9.07
N GLN A 174 -3.56 -2.83 -8.90
CA GLN A 174 -4.63 -3.44 -9.65
C GLN A 174 -4.56 -3.01 -11.11
N GLY A 175 -4.73 -3.97 -11.99
CA GLY A 175 -5.01 -3.70 -13.40
C GLY A 175 -6.48 -3.36 -13.65
N PHE A 176 -6.85 -3.23 -14.92
CA PHE A 176 -8.23 -3.01 -15.32
C PHE A 176 -9.10 -4.22 -14.98
N SER A 177 -10.16 -3.98 -14.20
CA SER A 177 -11.08 -5.03 -13.72
C SER A 177 -12.20 -5.39 -14.71
N GLY A 178 -12.37 -4.60 -15.76
CA GLY A 178 -13.48 -4.72 -16.69
C GLY A 178 -14.71 -3.85 -16.34
N ALA A 179 -14.77 -3.28 -15.14
CA ALA A 179 -15.84 -2.39 -14.75
C ALA A 179 -15.71 -1.01 -15.41
N VAL A 180 -16.83 -0.48 -15.93
CA VAL A 180 -16.88 0.83 -16.57
C VAL A 180 -18.17 1.56 -16.18
N PRO A 181 -18.21 2.90 -16.20
CA PRO A 181 -19.42 3.66 -15.94
C PRO A 181 -20.55 3.30 -16.92
N ARG A 182 -21.79 3.30 -16.45
CA ARG A 182 -22.99 3.05 -17.32
C ARG A 182 -23.04 3.97 -18.54
N LYS A 183 -22.62 5.23 -18.40
CA LYS A 183 -22.53 6.19 -19.50
C LYS A 183 -21.53 5.78 -20.61
N MET A 184 -20.68 4.80 -20.37
CA MET A 184 -19.81 4.26 -21.42
C MET A 184 -20.62 3.69 -22.59
N MET A 185 -21.80 3.09 -22.34
CA MET A 185 -22.69 2.59 -23.40
C MET A 185 -23.24 3.70 -24.30
N GLU A 186 -23.45 4.90 -23.75
CA GLU A 186 -23.91 6.07 -24.53
C GLU A 186 -22.79 6.64 -25.38
N LYS A 187 -21.56 6.66 -24.85
CA LYS A 187 -20.37 7.22 -25.53
C LYS A 187 -19.81 6.26 -26.58
N PHE A 188 -19.94 4.96 -26.36
CA PHE A 188 -19.40 3.89 -27.20
C PHE A 188 -20.46 2.82 -27.47
N PRO A 189 -21.47 3.13 -28.31
CA PRO A 189 -22.60 2.21 -28.55
C PRO A 189 -22.19 0.86 -29.16
N GLU A 190 -21.02 0.82 -29.81
CA GLU A 190 -20.45 -0.39 -30.39
C GLU A 190 -19.79 -1.31 -29.36
N ALA A 191 -19.52 -0.82 -28.16
CA ALA A 191 -18.90 -1.62 -27.12
C ALA A 191 -19.88 -2.65 -26.54
N LYS A 192 -19.41 -3.87 -26.38
CA LYS A 192 -20.19 -4.94 -25.73
C LYS A 192 -20.08 -4.80 -24.22
N ILE A 193 -20.98 -4.03 -23.62
CA ILE A 193 -21.03 -3.79 -22.17
C ILE A 193 -22.25 -4.52 -21.60
N GLN A 194 -22.04 -5.31 -20.58
CA GLN A 194 -23.08 -6.03 -19.88
C GLN A 194 -23.29 -5.42 -18.50
N LYS A 195 -24.57 -5.17 -18.14
CA LYS A 195 -24.91 -4.80 -16.76
C LYS A 195 -24.62 -5.99 -15.85
N GLN A 196 -23.94 -5.74 -14.74
CA GLN A 196 -23.83 -6.75 -13.69
C GLN A 196 -25.20 -6.97 -13.02
N PRO A 197 -25.53 -8.21 -12.62
CA PRO A 197 -26.70 -8.45 -11.80
C PRO A 197 -26.60 -7.67 -10.49
N ASP A 198 -27.73 -7.11 -10.05
CA ASP A 198 -27.83 -6.44 -8.75
C ASP A 198 -27.79 -7.48 -7.65
#